data_75cfddcea3c684dba2dfba007f6456de
#
_entry.id   75cfddcea3c684dba2dfba007f6456de
#
_cell.length_a   1.000
_cell.length_b   1.000
_cell.length_c   1.000
_cell.angle_alpha   90.00
_cell.angle_beta   90.00
_cell.angle_gamma   90.00
#
_symmetry.space_group_name_H-M   'P 1'
#
loop_
_entity.id
_entity.type
_entity.pdbx_description
1 polymer ?
#
loop_
_entity_poly.entity_id
_entity_poly.type
_entity_poly.pdbx_seq_one_letter_code
_entity_poly.pdbx_strand_id
1 'polypeptide(L)'
;MSCPICLKPIGVVEVGMPRFGKVDKYSVVSVIRIYDEYVEGLTGLEEYSHAFILWYFHESRGAKLKLRPWGREEMPEVGIFATRFPQRPNPLALTIVKIVEVDPPRLRVMGLDAWGGSPVLDIKPYDHLDVVNEFKTPDWFEDFFRYARGSLPSWLGPTSRRREEGV
;
A
#
# COMPACT_ATOMS: atom_id res chain seq x y z
N MET A 1 -16.04 16.58 23.49
CA MET A 1 -15.15 15.55 24.06
C MET A 1 -14.50 14.83 22.89
N SER A 2 -13.20 15.02 22.68
CA SER A 2 -12.46 14.26 21.68
C SER A 2 -12.25 12.86 22.23
N CYS A 3 -12.78 11.85 21.55
CA CYS A 3 -12.40 10.47 21.84
C CYS A 3 -11.02 10.24 21.21
N PRO A 4 -9.93 10.16 21.96
CA PRO A 4 -8.62 9.95 21.39
C PRO A 4 -8.53 8.50 20.88
N ILE A 5 -8.41 8.35 19.56
CA ILE A 5 -8.04 7.06 18.98
C ILE A 5 -6.52 6.94 19.16
N CYS A 6 -6.09 5.96 19.96
CA CYS A 6 -4.69 5.63 20.13
C CYS A 6 -4.37 4.33 19.39
N LEU A 7 -3.55 4.40 18.35
CA LEU A 7 -3.02 3.22 17.66
C LEU A 7 -1.60 2.94 18.16
N LYS A 8 -1.32 1.67 18.46
CA LYS A 8 0.02 1.22 18.81
C LYS A 8 0.63 0.51 17.61
N PRO A 9 1.86 0.83 17.22
CA PRO A 9 2.57 0.03 16.22
C PRO A 9 2.77 -1.40 16.72
N ILE A 10 2.55 -2.36 15.84
CA ILE A 10 2.85 -3.78 16.07
C ILE A 10 4.24 -4.16 15.60
N GLY A 11 4.90 -3.29 14.85
CA GLY A 11 6.21 -3.50 14.28
C GLY A 11 6.72 -2.28 13.53
N VAL A 12 7.84 -2.45 12.87
CA VAL A 12 8.52 -1.40 12.10
C VAL A 12 9.10 -1.98 10.82
N VAL A 13 9.14 -1.18 9.77
CA VAL A 13 9.87 -1.52 8.55
C VAL A 13 11.37 -1.40 8.82
N GLU A 14 12.08 -2.53 8.94
CA GLU A 14 13.56 -2.55 9.10
C GLU A 14 14.24 -2.19 7.78
N VAL A 15 13.82 -2.85 6.69
CA VAL A 15 14.30 -2.61 5.33
C VAL A 15 13.12 -2.26 4.46
N GLY A 16 13.11 -1.06 3.95
CA GLY A 16 12.03 -0.53 3.10
C GLY A 16 12.56 0.00 1.78
N MET A 17 11.71 0.78 1.12
CA MET A 17 12.08 1.48 -0.10
C MET A 17 13.25 2.42 0.13
N PRO A 18 14.20 2.51 -0.82
CA PRO A 18 15.21 3.55 -0.81
C PRO A 18 14.56 4.94 -0.85
N ARG A 19 15.12 5.88 -0.09
CA ARG A 19 14.61 7.27 -0.03
C ARG A 19 14.88 8.05 -1.32
N PHE A 20 15.87 7.63 -2.08
CA PHE A 20 16.34 8.30 -3.30
C PHE A 20 16.45 7.32 -4.46
N GLY A 21 16.26 7.85 -5.66
CA GLY A 21 16.31 7.06 -6.89
C GLY A 21 14.93 6.60 -7.38
N LYS A 22 14.88 6.24 -8.65
CA LYS A 22 13.69 5.60 -9.25
C LYS A 22 13.83 4.09 -9.05
N VAL A 23 13.24 3.57 -8.01
CA VAL A 23 13.25 2.14 -7.71
C VAL A 23 11.83 1.62 -7.83
N ASP A 24 11.67 0.54 -8.58
CA ASP A 24 10.40 -0.18 -8.64
C ASP A 24 10.18 -0.92 -7.31
N LYS A 25 9.13 -0.57 -6.60
CA LYS A 25 8.79 -1.18 -5.32
C LYS A 25 8.58 -2.70 -5.42
N TYR A 26 8.22 -3.18 -6.59
CA TYR A 26 8.01 -4.61 -6.84
C TYR A 26 9.30 -5.39 -7.09
N SER A 27 10.42 -4.71 -7.22
CA SER A 27 11.76 -5.32 -7.27
C SER A 27 12.46 -5.34 -5.91
N VAL A 28 11.86 -4.73 -4.88
CA VAL A 28 12.44 -4.63 -3.54
C VAL A 28 11.76 -5.60 -2.60
N VAL A 29 12.55 -6.41 -1.91
CA VAL A 29 12.10 -7.17 -0.75
C VAL A 29 12.26 -6.30 0.48
N SER A 30 11.12 -5.88 1.05
CA SER A 30 11.09 -5.17 2.31
C SER A 30 11.03 -6.14 3.49
N VAL A 31 11.59 -5.73 4.62
CA VAL A 31 11.58 -6.51 5.86
C VAL A 31 10.82 -5.72 6.92
N ILE A 32 9.77 -6.32 7.46
CA ILE A 32 9.01 -5.83 8.59
C ILE A 32 9.43 -6.63 9.81
N ARG A 33 9.88 -5.95 10.86
CA ARG A 33 10.12 -6.56 12.16
C ARG A 33 8.90 -6.36 13.04
N ILE A 34 8.33 -7.44 13.53
CA ILE A 34 7.23 -7.43 14.50
C ILE A 34 7.82 -7.35 15.90
N TYR A 35 7.20 -6.57 16.78
CA TYR A 35 7.62 -6.46 18.18
C TYR A 35 7.30 -7.74 18.92
N ASP A 36 8.15 -8.08 19.90
CA ASP A 36 8.16 -9.39 20.56
C ASP A 36 6.80 -9.78 21.14
N GLU A 37 6.07 -8.80 21.66
CA GLU A 37 4.72 -8.96 22.22
C GLU A 37 3.63 -9.35 21.20
N TYR A 38 3.91 -9.18 19.90
CA TYR A 38 2.95 -9.46 18.80
C TYR A 38 3.41 -10.57 17.84
N VAL A 39 4.58 -11.18 18.09
CA VAL A 39 5.18 -12.18 17.18
C VAL A 39 4.27 -13.38 16.95
N GLU A 40 3.55 -13.83 17.97
CA GLU A 40 2.59 -14.94 17.84
C GLU A 40 1.47 -14.65 16.83
N GLY A 41 1.17 -13.38 16.56
CA GLY A 41 0.21 -12.96 15.54
C GLY A 41 0.63 -13.27 14.10
N LEU A 42 1.87 -13.69 13.85
CA LEU A 42 2.32 -14.14 12.52
C LEU A 42 1.93 -15.58 12.22
N THR A 43 1.52 -16.36 13.22
CA THR A 43 1.20 -17.78 13.04
C THR A 43 0.08 -17.98 12.02
N GLY A 44 0.33 -18.80 11.00
CA GLY A 44 -0.62 -19.09 9.91
C GLY A 44 -0.57 -18.10 8.75
N LEU A 45 0.17 -16.98 8.88
CA LEU A 45 0.30 -16.02 7.78
C LEU A 45 1.11 -16.58 6.61
N GLU A 46 1.97 -17.57 6.85
CA GLU A 46 2.76 -18.28 5.85
C GLU A 46 1.92 -19.07 4.84
N GLU A 47 0.67 -19.35 5.16
CA GLU A 47 -0.27 -20.04 4.27
C GLU A 47 -0.88 -19.08 3.22
N TYR A 48 -0.75 -17.76 3.43
CA TYR A 48 -1.25 -16.76 2.50
C TYR A 48 -0.15 -16.26 1.55
N SER A 49 -0.53 -16.02 0.31
CA SER A 49 0.38 -15.47 -0.69
C SER A 49 0.53 -13.95 -0.62
N HIS A 50 -0.50 -13.27 -0.13
CA HIS A 50 -0.57 -11.80 -0.08
C HIS A 50 -1.19 -11.33 1.23
N ALA A 51 -0.88 -10.07 1.59
CA ALA A 51 -1.44 -9.42 2.75
C ALA A 51 -1.63 -7.91 2.50
N PHE A 52 -2.52 -7.30 3.27
CA PHE A 52 -2.56 -5.86 3.46
C PHE A 52 -1.61 -5.48 4.59
N ILE A 53 -0.80 -4.46 4.35
CA ILE A 53 0.00 -3.81 5.39
C ILE A 53 -0.59 -2.42 5.64
N LEU A 54 -1.09 -2.19 6.85
CA LEU A 54 -1.49 -0.87 7.33
C LEU A 54 -0.31 -0.25 8.06
N TRP A 55 0.17 0.89 7.57
CA TRP A 55 1.36 1.54 8.10
C TRP A 55 1.21 3.06 8.14
N TYR A 56 2.11 3.75 8.83
CA TYR A 56 2.03 5.17 9.09
C TYR A 56 3.08 5.95 8.32
N PHE A 57 2.67 7.03 7.63
CA PHE A 57 3.58 7.97 6.98
C PHE A 57 4.27 8.85 8.03
N HIS A 58 5.22 8.30 8.76
CA HIS A 58 5.84 8.91 9.94
C HIS A 58 6.61 10.22 9.64
N GLU A 59 7.01 10.46 8.41
CA GLU A 59 7.66 11.69 7.99
C GLU A 59 6.71 12.70 7.33
N SER A 60 5.43 12.35 7.15
CA SER A 60 4.44 13.28 6.61
C SER A 60 4.18 14.41 7.59
N ARG A 61 4.14 15.63 7.07
CA ARG A 61 3.85 16.83 7.86
C ARG A 61 2.68 17.59 7.27
N GLY A 62 1.79 18.04 8.16
CA GLY A 62 0.59 18.77 7.78
C GLY A 62 -0.44 17.91 7.07
N ALA A 63 -1.59 18.50 6.79
CA ALA A 63 -2.66 17.89 6.02
C ALA A 63 -3.13 18.84 4.92
N LYS A 64 -3.35 18.31 3.74
CA LYS A 64 -3.98 19.01 2.62
C LYS A 64 -5.37 18.42 2.44
N LEU A 65 -6.39 19.27 2.25
CA LEU A 65 -7.74 18.79 1.95
C LEU A 65 -7.99 18.64 0.46
N LYS A 66 -7.21 19.38 -0.36
CA LYS A 66 -7.27 19.31 -1.83
C LYS A 66 -5.86 19.36 -2.40
N LEU A 67 -5.67 18.74 -3.53
CA LEU A 67 -4.43 18.76 -4.29
C LEU A 67 -4.67 18.41 -5.77
N ARG A 68 -3.67 18.70 -6.60
CA ARG A 68 -3.58 18.15 -7.95
C ARG A 68 -2.71 16.88 -7.90
N PRO A 69 -3.21 15.74 -8.39
CA PRO A 69 -2.43 14.50 -8.40
C PRO A 69 -1.05 14.69 -9.05
N TRP A 70 -0.02 14.12 -8.43
CA TRP A 70 1.41 14.25 -8.84
C TRP A 70 1.93 15.68 -8.97
N GLY A 71 1.19 16.70 -8.49
CA GLY A 71 1.56 18.11 -8.63
C GLY A 71 1.52 18.63 -10.07
N ARG A 72 0.82 17.95 -10.97
CA ARG A 72 0.74 18.32 -12.38
C ARG A 72 -0.40 19.28 -12.62
N GLU A 73 -0.14 20.37 -13.35
CA GLU A 73 -1.12 21.42 -13.64
C GLU A 73 -2.28 20.93 -14.51
N GLU A 74 -2.02 19.98 -15.40
CA GLU A 74 -3.02 19.35 -16.28
C GLU A 74 -4.00 18.45 -15.54
N MET A 75 -3.69 18.06 -14.29
CA MET A 75 -4.59 17.23 -13.49
C MET A 75 -5.67 18.06 -12.80
N PRO A 76 -6.88 17.51 -12.65
CA PRO A 76 -7.93 18.22 -11.90
C PRO A 76 -7.53 18.38 -10.43
N GLU A 77 -8.00 19.45 -9.80
CA GLU A 77 -7.92 19.56 -8.35
C GLU A 77 -8.95 18.63 -7.72
N VAL A 78 -8.50 17.73 -6.84
CA VAL A 78 -9.35 16.72 -6.20
C VAL A 78 -9.19 16.75 -4.68
N GLY A 79 -10.19 16.25 -3.96
CA GLY A 79 -10.09 16.07 -2.52
C GLY A 79 -9.06 14.99 -2.15
N ILE A 80 -8.46 15.13 -0.97
CA ILE A 80 -7.44 14.22 -0.46
C ILE A 80 -7.92 12.76 -0.41
N PHE A 81 -9.21 12.54 -0.14
CA PHE A 81 -9.81 11.21 -0.05
C PHE A 81 -9.99 10.52 -1.42
N ALA A 82 -9.91 11.29 -2.51
CA ALA A 82 -9.83 10.74 -3.87
C ALA A 82 -8.40 10.37 -4.28
N THR A 83 -7.44 10.40 -3.36
CA THR A 83 -6.02 10.10 -3.58
C THR A 83 -5.45 9.24 -2.47
N ARG A 84 -4.24 8.71 -2.69
CA ARG A 84 -3.44 8.01 -1.66
C ARG A 84 -2.26 8.86 -1.19
N PHE A 85 -2.36 10.18 -1.33
CA PHE A 85 -1.29 11.10 -0.97
C PHE A 85 -1.04 11.11 0.56
N PRO A 86 0.21 11.19 1.02
CA PRO A 86 0.56 11.02 2.44
C PRO A 86 0.16 12.19 3.35
N GLN A 87 0.10 13.44 2.83
CA GLN A 87 -0.28 14.61 3.63
C GLN A 87 -1.80 14.68 3.82
N ARG A 88 -2.32 13.79 4.64
CA ARG A 88 -3.75 13.61 4.91
C ARG A 88 -4.05 13.71 6.40
N PRO A 89 -5.31 13.96 6.82
CA PRO A 89 -5.66 14.16 8.24
C PRO A 89 -5.18 13.01 9.13
N ASN A 90 -5.34 11.77 8.69
CA ASN A 90 -4.73 10.60 9.29
C ASN A 90 -3.74 10.01 8.27
N PRO A 91 -2.43 10.21 8.43
CA PRO A 91 -1.42 9.78 7.46
C PRO A 91 -1.18 8.25 7.53
N LEU A 92 -2.26 7.50 7.28
CA LEU A 92 -2.30 6.05 7.21
C LEU A 92 -2.14 5.60 5.75
N ALA A 93 -1.36 4.58 5.54
CA ALA A 93 -1.19 3.90 4.27
C ALA A 93 -1.72 2.47 4.34
N LEU A 94 -2.24 2.00 3.23
CA LEU A 94 -2.67 0.63 3.02
C LEU A 94 -2.03 0.11 1.74
N THR A 95 -1.20 -0.93 1.85
CA THR A 95 -0.50 -1.52 0.71
C THR A 95 -0.76 -3.01 0.64
N ILE A 96 -1.14 -3.50 -0.53
CA ILE A 96 -1.16 -4.94 -0.82
C ILE A 96 0.27 -5.35 -1.15
N VAL A 97 0.75 -6.39 -0.48
CA VAL A 97 2.09 -6.95 -0.66
C VAL A 97 2.02 -8.43 -0.98
N LYS A 98 3.01 -8.92 -1.71
CA LYS A 98 3.26 -10.35 -1.83
C LYS A 98 4.11 -10.80 -0.64
N ILE A 99 3.68 -11.84 0.06
CA ILE A 99 4.45 -12.48 1.12
C ILE A 99 5.57 -13.29 0.45
N VAL A 100 6.81 -13.03 0.86
CA VAL A 100 8.00 -13.74 0.39
C VAL A 100 8.41 -14.79 1.40
N GLU A 101 8.40 -14.43 2.68
CA GLU A 101 8.80 -15.32 3.77
C GLU A 101 8.24 -14.81 5.09
N VAL A 102 7.80 -15.73 5.93
CA VAL A 102 7.45 -15.49 7.33
C VAL A 102 8.48 -16.19 8.20
N ASP A 103 9.39 -15.42 8.79
CA ASP A 103 10.50 -15.88 9.65
C ASP A 103 10.49 -15.06 10.94
N PRO A 104 9.63 -15.42 11.90
CA PRO A 104 9.43 -14.64 13.11
C PRO A 104 10.75 -14.29 13.83
N PRO A 105 10.95 -13.03 14.26
CA PRO A 105 9.99 -11.92 14.27
C PRO A 105 9.91 -11.11 12.97
N ARG A 106 10.41 -11.63 11.85
CA ARG A 106 10.46 -10.92 10.56
C ARG A 106 9.45 -11.45 9.57
N LEU A 107 8.84 -10.52 8.85
CA LEU A 107 8.02 -10.76 7.67
C LEU A 107 8.70 -10.10 6.47
N ARG A 108 9.05 -10.89 5.45
CA ARG A 108 9.62 -10.41 4.18
C ARG A 108 8.52 -10.30 3.15
N VAL A 109 8.40 -9.12 2.55
CA VAL A 109 7.34 -8.82 1.59
C VAL A 109 7.87 -8.09 0.37
N MET A 110 7.15 -8.17 -0.73
CA MET A 110 7.44 -7.44 -1.96
C MET A 110 6.26 -6.52 -2.31
N GLY A 111 6.55 -5.32 -2.77
CA GLY A 111 5.53 -4.33 -3.16
C GLY A 111 5.18 -3.31 -2.08
N LEU A 112 5.84 -3.34 -0.92
CA LEU A 112 5.67 -2.34 0.12
C LEU A 112 6.37 -1.05 -0.29
N ASP A 113 5.65 0.07 -0.24
CA ASP A 113 6.14 1.41 -0.59
C ASP A 113 6.50 2.27 0.62
N ALA A 114 6.80 1.62 1.74
CA ALA A 114 7.22 2.26 2.98
C ALA A 114 8.74 2.41 3.07
N TRP A 115 9.19 3.48 3.69
CA TRP A 115 10.60 3.68 4.03
C TRP A 115 10.99 2.93 5.31
N GLY A 116 12.27 2.65 5.47
CA GLY A 116 12.80 2.14 6.73
C GLY A 116 12.46 3.10 7.88
N GLY A 117 12.06 2.54 9.02
CA GLY A 117 11.57 3.27 10.18
C GLY A 117 10.06 3.53 10.19
N SER A 118 9.32 3.22 9.11
CA SER A 118 7.87 3.37 9.10
C SER A 118 7.20 2.43 10.09
N PRO A 119 6.36 2.94 11.03
CA PRO A 119 5.58 2.10 11.94
C PRO A 119 4.54 1.28 11.17
N VAL A 120 4.46 0.00 11.48
CA VAL A 120 3.41 -0.92 11.01
C VAL A 120 2.34 -1.02 12.08
N LEU A 121 1.09 -0.81 11.69
CA LEU A 121 -0.06 -0.72 12.61
C LEU A 121 -0.91 -1.98 12.60
N ASP A 122 -0.98 -2.68 11.46
CA ASP A 122 -1.77 -3.89 11.31
C ASP A 122 -1.33 -4.68 10.07
N ILE A 123 -1.59 -5.98 10.09
CA ILE A 123 -1.41 -6.89 8.96
C ILE A 123 -2.71 -7.70 8.83
N LYS A 124 -3.25 -7.76 7.61
CA LYS A 124 -4.42 -8.61 7.32
C LYS A 124 -4.12 -9.49 6.12
N PRO A 125 -4.51 -10.77 6.15
CA PRO A 125 -4.38 -11.61 4.96
C PRO A 125 -5.24 -11.02 3.83
N TYR A 126 -4.81 -11.22 2.59
CA TYR A 126 -5.60 -10.92 1.41
C TYR A 126 -6.32 -12.19 0.96
N ASP A 127 -7.63 -12.12 0.80
CA ASP A 127 -8.43 -13.27 0.43
C ASP A 127 -9.52 -12.94 -0.63
N HIS A 128 -10.39 -13.92 -0.88
CA HIS A 128 -11.45 -13.82 -1.89
C HIS A 128 -12.50 -12.72 -1.60
N LEU A 129 -12.65 -12.31 -0.34
CA LEU A 129 -13.59 -11.25 0.05
C LEU A 129 -13.10 -9.86 -0.35
N ASP A 130 -11.79 -9.73 -0.63
CA ASP A 130 -11.16 -8.46 -1.04
C ASP A 130 -11.25 -8.23 -2.56
N VAL A 131 -11.73 -9.21 -3.32
CA VAL A 131 -11.79 -9.13 -4.78
C VAL A 131 -13.04 -8.39 -5.23
N VAL A 132 -12.87 -7.20 -5.81
CA VAL A 132 -13.94 -6.44 -6.44
C VAL A 132 -13.84 -6.62 -7.96
N ASN A 133 -14.83 -7.30 -8.55
CA ASN A 133 -14.83 -7.60 -9.99
C ASN A 133 -15.22 -6.39 -10.85
N GLU A 134 -16.09 -5.52 -10.34
CA GLU A 134 -16.57 -4.35 -11.04
C GLU A 134 -16.28 -3.10 -10.19
N PHE A 135 -15.48 -2.18 -10.74
CA PHE A 135 -15.16 -0.91 -10.08
C PHE A 135 -15.00 0.18 -11.13
N LYS A 136 -15.10 1.42 -10.68
CA LYS A 136 -14.96 2.61 -11.51
C LYS A 136 -13.85 3.50 -10.96
N THR A 137 -13.03 4.01 -11.86
CA THR A 137 -12.02 5.05 -11.57
C THR A 137 -12.25 6.27 -12.47
N PRO A 138 -11.78 7.47 -12.09
CA PRO A 138 -11.92 8.65 -12.93
C PRO A 138 -10.98 8.59 -14.15
N ASP A 139 -11.35 9.26 -15.24
CA ASP A 139 -10.62 9.22 -16.51
C ASP A 139 -9.15 9.62 -16.36
N TRP A 140 -8.85 10.67 -15.58
CA TRP A 140 -7.47 11.09 -15.31
C TRP A 140 -6.61 10.02 -14.64
N PHE A 141 -7.23 9.13 -13.84
CA PHE A 141 -6.53 8.01 -13.23
C PHE A 141 -6.32 6.87 -14.23
N GLU A 142 -7.29 6.60 -15.10
CA GLU A 142 -7.18 5.60 -16.16
C GLU A 142 -6.04 5.93 -17.14
N ASP A 143 -5.91 7.20 -17.51
CA ASP A 143 -4.83 7.66 -18.38
C ASP A 143 -3.45 7.45 -17.75
N PHE A 144 -3.31 7.80 -16.46
CA PHE A 144 -2.10 7.53 -15.71
C PHE A 144 -1.84 6.01 -15.57
N PHE A 145 -2.87 5.24 -15.21
CA PHE A 145 -2.75 3.80 -15.03
C PHE A 145 -2.36 3.09 -16.32
N ARG A 146 -2.89 3.52 -17.44
CA ARG A 146 -2.54 2.99 -18.77
C ARG A 146 -1.05 3.18 -19.06
N TYR A 147 -0.49 4.31 -18.68
CA TYR A 147 0.95 4.58 -18.78
C TYR A 147 1.77 3.72 -17.80
N ALA A 148 1.31 3.58 -16.56
CA ALA A 148 2.01 2.85 -15.50
C ALA A 148 1.87 1.31 -15.62
N ARG A 149 0.88 0.82 -16.36
CA ARG A 149 0.52 -0.62 -16.42
C ARG A 149 1.66 -1.53 -16.86
N GLY A 150 2.54 -1.06 -17.73
CA GLY A 150 3.69 -1.84 -18.22
C GLY A 150 4.72 -2.19 -17.14
N SER A 151 4.69 -1.51 -15.99
CA SER A 151 5.59 -1.73 -14.85
C SER A 151 4.97 -2.53 -13.70
N LEU A 152 3.69 -2.91 -13.81
CA LEU A 152 3.03 -3.69 -12.77
C LEU A 152 3.37 -5.17 -12.87
N PRO A 153 3.63 -5.85 -11.74
CA PRO A 153 3.83 -7.29 -11.73
C PRO A 153 2.53 -8.03 -12.11
N SER A 154 2.67 -9.25 -12.63
CA SER A 154 1.54 -10.06 -13.11
C SER A 154 0.49 -10.41 -12.05
N TRP A 155 0.87 -10.38 -10.78
CA TRP A 155 -0.04 -10.63 -9.65
C TRP A 155 -0.83 -9.39 -9.20
N LEU A 156 -0.47 -8.20 -9.71
CA LEU A 156 -1.15 -6.94 -9.38
C LEU A 156 -1.69 -6.32 -10.68
N GLY A 157 -2.96 -6.09 -10.69
CA GLY A 157 -3.63 -5.44 -11.82
C GLY A 157 -4.79 -6.27 -12.36
N PRO A 158 -5.69 -5.67 -13.11
CA PRO A 158 -6.79 -6.39 -13.70
C PRO A 158 -6.26 -7.46 -14.62
N THR A 159 -6.59 -8.72 -14.35
CA THR A 159 -6.53 -9.76 -15.37
C THR A 159 -7.30 -9.22 -16.55
N SER A 160 -6.64 -9.12 -17.71
CA SER A 160 -7.23 -8.64 -18.95
C SER A 160 -8.43 -9.52 -19.33
N ARG A 161 -9.62 -9.18 -18.84
CA ARG A 161 -10.82 -9.58 -19.55
C ARG A 161 -10.78 -8.74 -20.83
N ARG A 162 -10.47 -9.38 -21.95
CA ARG A 162 -10.78 -8.84 -23.27
C ARG A 162 -12.24 -8.40 -23.17
N ARG A 163 -12.50 -7.10 -23.39
CA ARG A 163 -13.82 -6.73 -23.87
C ARG A 163 -13.96 -7.55 -25.16
N GLU A 164 -14.78 -8.56 -25.16
CA GLU A 164 -15.33 -9.10 -26.38
C GLU A 164 -16.10 -7.93 -26.98
N GLU A 165 -15.52 -7.32 -27.98
CA GLU A 165 -16.24 -6.43 -28.88
C GLU A 165 -17.35 -7.28 -29.47
N GLY A 166 -18.55 -7.14 -28.91
CA GLY A 166 -19.75 -7.72 -29.49
C GLY A 166 -20.01 -7.05 -30.82
N VAL A 167 -20.05 -7.85 -31.85
CA VAL A 167 -20.57 -7.59 -33.19
C VAL A 167 -22.01 -7.12 -33.10
#